data_4a4f26becd355433994ec939d23fbeb0
#
_entry.id   4a4f26becd355433994ec939d23fbeb0
#
_cell.length_a   1.000
_cell.length_b   1.000
_cell.length_c   1.000
_cell.angle_alpha   90.00
_cell.angle_beta   90.00
_cell.angle_gamma   90.00
#
_symmetry.space_group_name_H-M   'P 1'
#
loop_
_entity.id
_entity.type
_entity.pdbx_description
1 polymer ?
#
loop_
_entity_poly.entity_id
_entity_poly.type
_entity_poly.pdbx_seq_one_letter_code
_entity_poly.pdbx_strand_id
1 'polypeptide(L)'
;MKKIEAIIRPEKVEVVCSVLESIGYPGIMVTEIEGHGKQNGLTQQWRGKEYKVNLLPKIKIEVVIKDEHLERTIKAIREAAYTGEIGNGKIFVLPVEDVIRIRTN
;
A
#
# COMPACT_ATOMS: atom_id res chain seq x y z
N MET A 1 0.41 6.78 -18.11
CA MET A 1 0.88 5.93 -16.99
C MET A 1 0.44 6.48 -15.66
N LYS A 2 0.15 5.60 -14.75
CA LYS A 2 -0.22 5.96 -13.38
C LYS A 2 0.66 5.20 -12.41
N LYS A 3 0.96 5.82 -11.27
CA LYS A 3 1.60 5.15 -10.16
C LYS A 3 0.55 4.87 -9.10
N ILE A 4 0.45 3.63 -8.70
CA ILE A 4 -0.40 3.23 -7.57
C ILE A 4 0.48 3.11 -6.34
N GLU A 5 0.05 3.77 -5.26
CA GLU A 5 0.64 3.60 -3.94
C GLU A 5 -0.45 3.01 -3.03
N ALA A 6 -0.29 1.76 -2.69
CA ALA A 6 -1.23 1.05 -1.84
C ALA A 6 -0.65 0.93 -0.42
N ILE A 7 -1.36 1.51 0.54
CA ILE A 7 -1.00 1.40 1.95
C ILE A 7 -1.87 0.30 2.54
N ILE A 8 -1.26 -0.81 2.89
CA ILE A 8 -1.97 -2.02 3.31
C ILE A 8 -1.44 -2.56 4.63
N ARG A 9 -2.16 -3.50 5.20
CA ARG A 9 -1.70 -4.21 6.40
C ARG A 9 -0.55 -5.16 6.03
N PRO A 10 0.44 -5.33 6.93
CA PRO A 10 1.59 -6.21 6.65
C PRO A 10 1.21 -7.63 6.24
N GLU A 11 0.17 -8.20 6.84
CA GLU A 11 -0.27 -9.57 6.54
C GLU A 11 -0.85 -9.73 5.13
N LYS A 12 -1.10 -8.63 4.43
CA LYS A 12 -1.67 -8.66 3.08
C LYS A 12 -0.63 -8.49 1.97
N VAL A 13 0.63 -8.28 2.31
CA VAL A 13 1.65 -7.96 1.31
C VAL A 13 1.83 -9.09 0.28
N GLU A 14 1.88 -10.33 0.72
CA GLU A 14 2.09 -11.46 -0.19
C GLU A 14 0.95 -11.62 -1.19
N VAL A 15 -0.29 -11.54 -0.72
CA VAL A 15 -1.44 -11.71 -1.62
C VAL A 15 -1.56 -10.55 -2.60
N VAL A 16 -1.28 -9.32 -2.16
CA VAL A 16 -1.29 -8.17 -3.06
C VAL A 16 -0.20 -8.27 -4.12
N CYS A 17 1.03 -8.60 -3.72
CA CYS A 17 2.11 -8.79 -4.67
C CYS A 17 1.80 -9.91 -5.67
N SER A 18 1.21 -11.01 -5.19
CA SER A 18 0.84 -12.13 -6.04
C SER A 18 -0.17 -11.73 -7.11
N VAL A 19 -1.22 -10.97 -6.75
CA VAL A 19 -2.19 -10.53 -7.76
C VAL A 19 -1.60 -9.53 -8.74
N LEU A 20 -0.71 -8.66 -8.30
CA LEU A 20 -0.04 -7.72 -9.20
C LEU A 20 0.84 -8.46 -10.22
N GLU A 21 1.59 -9.44 -9.77
CA GLU A 21 2.39 -10.29 -10.66
C GLU A 21 1.51 -11.02 -11.67
N SER A 22 0.38 -11.57 -11.21
CA SER A 22 -0.51 -12.33 -12.08
C SER A 22 -1.16 -11.49 -13.18
N ILE A 23 -1.34 -10.19 -12.94
CA ILE A 23 -1.89 -9.30 -13.97
C ILE A 23 -0.80 -8.60 -14.80
N GLY A 24 0.45 -9.00 -14.63
CA GLY A 24 1.55 -8.56 -15.49
C GLY A 24 2.42 -7.43 -14.96
N TYR A 25 2.38 -7.15 -13.65
CA TYR A 25 3.20 -6.10 -13.04
C TYR A 25 4.12 -6.64 -11.94
N PRO A 26 5.22 -7.34 -12.31
CA PRO A 26 6.17 -7.85 -11.33
C PRO A 26 7.11 -6.80 -10.75
N GLY A 27 7.22 -5.61 -11.38
CA GLY A 27 8.09 -4.53 -10.93
C GLY A 27 7.50 -3.75 -9.76
N ILE A 28 7.38 -4.40 -8.61
CA ILE A 28 6.72 -3.88 -7.42
C ILE A 28 7.77 -3.40 -6.43
N MET A 29 7.55 -2.22 -5.85
CA MET A 29 8.39 -1.69 -4.78
C MET A 29 7.63 -1.81 -3.46
N VAL A 30 8.30 -2.28 -2.42
CA VAL A 30 7.71 -2.52 -1.11
C VAL A 30 8.50 -1.74 -0.06
N THR A 31 7.81 -0.95 0.74
CA THR A 31 8.41 -0.16 1.80
C THR A 31 7.63 -0.34 3.10
N GLU A 32 8.34 -0.59 4.18
CA GLU A 32 7.72 -0.61 5.50
C GLU A 32 7.56 0.81 6.00
N ILE A 33 6.38 1.13 6.49
CA ILE A 33 6.05 2.46 7.01
C ILE A 33 5.28 2.33 8.33
N GLU A 34 5.20 3.44 9.06
CA GLU A 34 4.32 3.54 10.21
C GLU A 34 3.25 4.58 9.89
N GLY A 35 2.00 4.22 10.15
CA GLY A 35 0.88 5.11 9.86
C GLY A 35 0.03 5.39 11.08
N HIS A 36 -0.50 6.61 11.14
CA HIS A 36 -1.62 6.91 12.01
C HIS A 36 -2.90 6.41 11.35
N GLY A 37 -3.69 5.67 12.09
CA GLY A 37 -4.93 5.15 11.55
C GLY A 37 -6.03 5.09 12.58
N LYS A 38 -7.18 4.60 12.15
CA LYS A 38 -8.34 4.41 13.01
C LYS A 38 -8.35 3.07 13.73
N GLN A 39 -7.24 2.31 13.66
CA GLN A 39 -7.09 1.09 14.41
C GLN A 39 -6.87 1.41 15.89
N ASN A 40 -7.23 0.47 16.75
CA ASN A 40 -6.94 0.60 18.17
C ASN A 40 -5.43 0.55 18.39
N GLY A 41 -4.88 1.61 18.93
CA GLY A 41 -3.50 1.68 19.31
C GLY A 41 -3.26 1.11 20.70
N LEU A 42 -2.01 0.87 21.02
CA LEU A 42 -1.59 0.47 22.35
C LEU A 42 -1.62 1.69 23.27
N THR A 43 -2.03 1.46 24.53
CA THR A 43 -1.94 2.48 25.56
C THR A 43 -0.59 2.35 26.24
N GLN A 44 0.15 3.45 26.36
CA GLN A 44 1.43 3.49 27.06
C GLN A 44 1.41 4.58 28.11
N GLN A 45 2.24 4.41 29.13
CA GLN A 45 2.45 5.44 30.14
C GLN A 45 3.80 6.11 29.92
N TRP A 46 3.78 7.43 29.99
CA TRP A 46 4.98 8.23 29.90
C TRP A 46 4.89 9.38 30.89
N ARG A 47 5.85 9.46 31.79
CA ARG A 47 5.86 10.44 32.88
C ARG A 47 4.58 10.44 33.70
N GLY A 48 4.03 9.24 33.96
CA GLY A 48 2.80 9.07 34.73
C GLY A 48 1.50 9.39 34.00
N LYS A 49 1.57 9.70 32.72
CA LYS A 49 0.37 9.95 31.89
C LYS A 49 0.18 8.81 30.90
N GLU A 50 -1.06 8.39 30.76
CA GLU A 50 -1.44 7.45 29.72
C GLU A 50 -1.66 8.19 28.42
N TYR A 51 -1.20 7.61 27.32
CA TYR A 51 -1.49 8.10 25.99
C TYR A 51 -1.62 6.93 25.03
N LYS A 52 -2.40 7.15 23.98
CA LYS A 52 -2.66 6.13 22.98
C LYS A 52 -1.61 6.20 21.87
N VAL A 53 -0.98 5.07 21.59
CA VAL A 53 -0.04 4.97 20.48
C VAL A 53 -0.84 4.65 19.21
N ASN A 54 -0.83 5.58 18.27
CA ASN A 54 -1.58 5.45 17.01
C ASN A 54 -0.67 5.14 15.82
N LEU A 55 0.62 4.95 16.04
CA LEU A 55 1.57 4.56 15.00
C LEU A 55 1.54 3.04 14.85
N LEU A 56 1.06 2.60 13.71
CA LEU A 56 0.91 1.19 13.41
C LEU A 56 1.72 0.83 12.17
N PRO A 57 2.35 -0.36 12.15
CA PRO A 57 3.08 -0.78 10.97
C PRO A 57 2.14 -0.98 9.79
N LYS A 58 2.56 -0.48 8.64
CA LYS A 58 1.89 -0.64 7.36
C LYS A 58 2.92 -0.95 6.31
N ILE A 59 2.47 -1.44 5.18
CA ILE A 59 3.30 -1.65 4.01
C ILE A 59 2.82 -0.72 2.90
N LYS A 60 3.76 -0.04 2.26
CA LYS A 60 3.48 0.72 1.06
C LYS A 60 3.96 -0.07 -0.15
N ILE A 61 3.05 -0.38 -1.04
CA ILE A 61 3.35 -1.02 -2.31
C ILE A 61 3.21 0.01 -3.42
N GLU A 62 4.24 0.12 -4.26
CA GLU A 62 4.25 1.06 -5.37
C GLU A 62 4.42 0.29 -6.67
N VAL A 63 3.59 0.61 -7.64
CA VAL A 63 3.66 0.02 -8.98
C VAL A 63 3.23 1.06 -10.01
N VAL A 64 3.95 1.13 -11.12
CA VAL A 64 3.59 1.99 -12.26
C VAL A 64 2.91 1.14 -13.31
N ILE A 65 1.74 1.59 -13.75
CA ILE A 65 0.88 0.84 -14.65
C ILE A 65 0.45 1.69 -15.84
N LYS A 66 -0.03 1.02 -16.88
CA LYS A 66 -0.67 1.68 -18.02
C LYS A 66 -2.04 2.19 -17.62
N ASP A 67 -2.47 3.30 -18.21
CA ASP A 67 -3.78 3.90 -17.92
C ASP A 67 -4.93 2.92 -18.13
N GLU A 68 -4.87 2.13 -19.19
CA GLU A 68 -5.92 1.16 -19.51
C GLU A 68 -6.04 0.01 -18.50
N HIS A 69 -5.03 -0.17 -17.64
CA HIS A 69 -5.04 -1.20 -16.60
C HIS A 69 -5.47 -0.68 -15.22
N LEU A 70 -5.76 0.61 -15.12
CA LEU A 70 -5.97 1.25 -13.81
C LEU A 70 -7.11 0.61 -13.03
N GLU A 71 -8.29 0.53 -13.63
CA GLU A 71 -9.48 0.03 -12.92
C GLU A 71 -9.33 -1.41 -12.46
N ARG A 72 -8.84 -2.28 -13.33
CA ARG A 72 -8.66 -3.70 -12.96
C ARG A 72 -7.60 -3.89 -11.89
N THR A 73 -6.54 -3.06 -11.93
CA THR A 73 -5.47 -3.14 -10.93
C THR A 73 -5.96 -2.67 -9.56
N ILE A 74 -6.70 -1.56 -9.51
CA ILE A 74 -7.32 -1.08 -8.27
C ILE A 74 -8.25 -2.15 -7.70
N LYS A 75 -9.09 -2.73 -8.53
CA LYS A 75 -10.03 -3.77 -8.10
C LYS A 75 -9.29 -4.97 -7.52
N ALA A 76 -8.24 -5.43 -8.19
CA ALA A 76 -7.44 -6.57 -7.73
C ALA A 76 -6.80 -6.30 -6.37
N ILE A 77 -6.22 -5.11 -6.19
CA ILE A 77 -5.60 -4.72 -4.91
C ILE A 77 -6.64 -4.63 -3.81
N ARG A 78 -7.79 -4.01 -4.08
CA ARG A 78 -8.85 -3.86 -3.09
C ARG A 78 -9.37 -5.21 -2.61
N GLU A 79 -9.61 -6.13 -3.51
CA GLU A 79 -10.09 -7.48 -3.17
C GLU A 79 -9.03 -8.24 -2.37
N ALA A 80 -7.77 -8.16 -2.76
CA ALA A 80 -6.69 -8.86 -2.08
C ALA A 80 -6.40 -8.30 -0.69
N ALA A 81 -6.50 -6.98 -0.52
CA ALA A 81 -6.15 -6.31 0.73
C ALA A 81 -7.31 -6.18 1.72
N TYR A 82 -8.53 -6.45 1.29
CA TYR A 82 -9.73 -6.25 2.09
C TYR A 82 -9.76 -7.18 3.30
N THR A 83 -10.04 -6.62 4.47
CA THR A 83 -10.17 -7.40 5.72
C THR A 83 -11.55 -7.29 6.34
N GLY A 84 -12.36 -6.31 5.94
CA GLY A 84 -13.65 -6.02 6.59
C GLY A 84 -13.53 -5.24 7.88
N GLU A 85 -12.31 -4.90 8.29
CA GLU A 85 -12.05 -4.18 9.53
C GLU A 85 -11.56 -2.75 9.25
N ILE A 86 -11.62 -1.89 10.28
CA ILE A 86 -11.05 -0.55 10.19
C ILE A 86 -9.55 -0.66 9.97
N GLY A 87 -8.99 0.20 9.13
CA GLY A 87 -7.55 0.22 8.87
C GLY A 87 -7.12 -0.70 7.74
N ASN A 88 -8.03 -1.03 6.82
CA ASN A 88 -7.68 -1.77 5.59
C ASN A 88 -6.60 -1.07 4.77
N GLY A 89 -6.55 0.26 4.86
CA GLY A 89 -5.59 1.05 4.12
C GLY A 89 -6.22 1.89 3.04
N LYS A 90 -5.37 2.41 2.15
CA LYS A 90 -5.77 3.32 1.09
C LYS A 90 -4.98 3.03 -0.17
N ILE A 91 -5.55 3.43 -1.29
CA ILE A 91 -4.86 3.40 -2.57
C ILE A 91 -4.81 4.82 -3.10
N PHE A 92 -3.60 5.30 -3.37
CA PHE A 92 -3.38 6.59 -4.03
C PHE A 92 -3.02 6.34 -5.48
N VAL A 93 -3.58 7.17 -6.35
CA VAL A 93 -3.29 7.12 -7.78
C VAL A 93 -2.66 8.44 -8.18
N LEU A 94 -1.46 8.39 -8.75
CA LEU A 94 -0.71 9.56 -9.14
C LEU A 94 -0.40 9.52 -10.63
N PRO A 95 -0.42 10.66 -11.32
CA PRO A 95 0.04 10.70 -12.70
C PRO A 95 1.56 10.53 -12.77
N VAL A 96 2.02 9.81 -13.77
CA VAL A 96 3.44 9.65 -14.09
C VAL A 96 3.67 10.27 -15.45
N GLU A 97 4.48 11.33 -15.51
CA GLU A 97 4.75 12.01 -16.76
C GLU A 97 5.66 11.21 -17.68
N ASP A 98 6.66 10.56 -17.09
CA ASP A 98 7.63 9.81 -17.86
C ASP A 98 8.32 8.76 -17.01
N VAL A 99 8.86 7.74 -17.65
CA VAL A 99 9.68 6.70 -17.02
C VAL A 99 10.96 6.62 -17.83
N ILE A 100 12.08 6.95 -17.19
CA ILE A 100 13.39 6.97 -17.83
C ILE A 100 14.22 5.86 -17.20
N ARG A 101 14.68 4.93 -18.01
CA ARG A 101 15.53 3.85 -17.53
C ARG A 101 16.94 4.34 -17.33
N ILE A 102 17.58 3.91 -16.25
CA ILE A 102 18.97 4.29 -15.97
C ILE A 102 19.88 3.71 -17.03
N ARG A 103 19.68 2.43 -17.37
CA ARG A 103 20.38 1.81 -18.48
C ARG A 103 19.50 1.93 -19.73
N THR A 104 19.94 2.68 -20.68
CA THR A 104 19.20 2.90 -21.94
C THR A 104 19.09 1.66 -22.80
N ASN A 105 17.96 1.61 -23.45
CA ASN A 105 17.73 0.68 -24.55
C ASN A 105 17.01 1.39 -25.65
#